data_bdef83217eb183f0ffe9369b6eb6a68a
#
_entry.id   bdef83217eb183f0ffe9369b6eb6a68a
#
_cell.length_a   1.000
_cell.length_b   1.000
_cell.length_c   1.000
_cell.angle_alpha   90.00
_cell.angle_beta   90.00
_cell.angle_gamma   90.00
#
_symmetry.space_group_name_H-M   'P 1'
#
loop_
_entity.id
_entity.type
_entity.pdbx_description
1 polymer ?
#
loop_
_entity_poly.entity_id
_entity_poly.type
_entity_poly.pdbx_seq_one_letter_code
_entity_poly.pdbx_strand_id
1 'polypeptide(L)'
;MAMARISEKVISDRILGEIVFRKKTGCKRISIRVHPVKGISVSVPYMVPYAAAEAFFLLKRPRIIEIVSRQKEKYSDMPQPAPELISELRARAKAELPGRLEELASRYGFTYSRLAIKHNATNWGSCSARNNINLNLNLVRLPRVLSDYVMIHELCHLRHHDHGQAFHLLLEHLCTDNVLRLADEGDECAREIASRAAVSRARYPLDYVISRELKKWRLV
;
A
#
# COMPACT_ATOMS: atom_id res chain seq x y z
N MET A 1 15.71 29.49 8.92
CA MET A 1 15.22 28.33 8.13
C MET A 1 14.32 28.87 7.02
N ALA A 2 14.75 28.86 5.76
CA ALA A 2 13.98 29.35 4.63
C ALA A 2 12.88 28.33 4.32
N MET A 3 11.61 28.73 4.43
CA MET A 3 10.47 27.95 3.92
C MET A 3 10.68 27.75 2.42
N ALA A 4 10.83 26.50 1.99
CA ALA A 4 10.89 26.15 0.58
C ALA A 4 9.58 26.60 -0.07
N ARG A 5 9.61 27.66 -0.89
CA ARG A 5 8.49 28.08 -1.72
C ARG A 5 8.15 26.91 -2.65
N ILE A 6 7.07 26.20 -2.36
CA ILE A 6 6.52 25.19 -3.27
C ILE A 6 5.96 25.98 -4.46
N SER A 7 6.70 25.99 -5.57
CA SER A 7 6.21 26.58 -6.81
C SER A 7 5.31 25.54 -7.49
N GLU A 8 4.03 25.88 -7.65
CA GLU A 8 3.04 25.04 -8.32
C GLU A 8 2.54 25.78 -9.58
N LYS A 9 2.31 25.00 -10.65
CA LYS A 9 1.62 25.44 -11.85
C LYS A 9 0.48 24.47 -12.13
N VAL A 10 -0.72 24.96 -12.38
CA VAL A 10 -1.88 24.16 -12.76
C VAL A 10 -2.20 24.43 -14.22
N ILE A 11 -2.42 23.37 -15.00
CA ILE A 11 -2.95 23.44 -16.36
C ILE A 11 -4.23 22.64 -16.44
N SER A 12 -5.15 23.07 -17.31
CA SER A 12 -6.42 22.36 -17.57
C SER A 12 -6.33 21.63 -18.90
N ASP A 13 -6.64 20.33 -18.89
CA ASP A 13 -6.79 19.49 -20.08
C ASP A 13 -8.25 19.10 -20.26
N ARG A 14 -8.75 19.14 -21.51
CA ARG A 14 -10.16 18.87 -21.80
C ARG A 14 -10.64 17.47 -21.40
N ILE A 15 -9.73 16.47 -21.38
CA ILE A 15 -10.06 15.06 -21.09
C ILE A 15 -9.64 14.69 -19.68
N LEU A 16 -8.48 15.17 -19.24
CA LEU A 16 -7.82 14.75 -18.01
C LEU A 16 -8.12 15.67 -16.81
N GLY A 17 -8.76 16.82 -17.05
CA GLY A 17 -9.05 17.81 -16.01
C GLY A 17 -7.81 18.60 -15.60
N GLU A 18 -7.74 18.98 -14.31
CA GLU A 18 -6.61 19.75 -13.79
C GLU A 18 -5.37 18.89 -13.56
N ILE A 19 -4.24 19.38 -14.06
CA ILE A 19 -2.91 18.76 -13.88
C ILE A 19 -2.04 19.70 -13.07
N VAL A 20 -1.55 19.25 -11.93
CA VAL A 20 -0.77 20.06 -11.00
C VAL A 20 0.71 19.72 -11.15
N PHE A 21 1.50 20.69 -11.61
CA PHE A 21 2.96 20.61 -11.70
C PHE A 21 3.58 21.18 -10.43
N ARG A 22 4.41 20.39 -9.75
CA ARG A 22 5.06 20.77 -8.49
C ARG A 22 6.57 20.67 -8.59
N LYS A 23 7.27 21.77 -8.35
CA LYS A 23 8.72 21.76 -8.17
C LYS A 23 9.08 21.03 -6.88
N LYS A 24 10.03 20.10 -6.98
CA LYS A 24 10.51 19.35 -5.80
C LYS A 24 12.02 19.38 -5.73
N THR A 25 12.54 19.81 -4.58
CA THR A 25 13.95 19.63 -4.21
C THR A 25 14.26 18.14 -4.03
N GLY A 26 15.41 17.67 -4.51
CA GLY A 26 15.80 16.26 -4.45
C GLY A 26 15.17 15.36 -5.53
N CYS A 27 14.26 15.87 -6.33
CA CYS A 27 13.74 15.15 -7.50
C CYS A 27 14.74 15.19 -8.65
N LYS A 28 15.20 14.02 -9.13
CA LYS A 28 16.21 13.91 -10.21
C LYS A 28 15.60 13.80 -11.60
N ARG A 29 14.30 13.51 -11.71
CA ARG A 29 13.60 13.31 -13.00
C ARG A 29 12.14 13.76 -12.92
N ILE A 30 11.56 14.14 -14.06
CA ILE A 30 10.12 14.42 -14.16
C ILE A 30 9.37 13.10 -13.94
N SER A 31 8.35 13.12 -13.08
CA SER A 31 7.50 11.97 -12.84
C SER A 31 6.03 12.38 -12.82
N ILE A 32 5.19 11.58 -13.50
CA ILE A 32 3.74 11.78 -13.56
C ILE A 32 3.09 10.76 -12.64
N ARG A 33 2.19 11.22 -11.78
CA ARG A 33 1.36 10.36 -10.92
C ARG A 33 -0.09 10.58 -11.26
N VAL A 34 -0.77 9.50 -11.60
CA VAL A 34 -2.22 9.47 -11.81
C VAL A 34 -2.85 8.86 -10.57
N HIS A 35 -3.76 9.59 -9.93
CA HIS A 35 -4.47 9.12 -8.74
C HIS A 35 -5.98 9.17 -9.00
N PRO A 36 -6.74 8.09 -8.76
CA PRO A 36 -8.16 8.02 -9.13
C PRO A 36 -9.02 9.12 -8.50
N VAL A 37 -8.67 9.58 -7.29
CA VAL A 37 -9.44 10.62 -6.56
C VAL A 37 -8.75 11.99 -6.61
N LYS A 38 -7.40 12.04 -6.50
CA LYS A 38 -6.63 13.30 -6.40
C LYS A 38 -6.22 13.87 -7.76
N GLY A 39 -6.63 13.22 -8.86
CA GLY A 39 -6.28 13.66 -10.21
C GLY A 39 -4.79 13.43 -10.56
N ILE A 40 -4.28 14.23 -11.49
CA ILE A 40 -2.96 14.07 -12.06
C ILE A 40 -1.99 15.10 -11.48
N SER A 41 -0.85 14.61 -11.02
CA SER A 41 0.24 15.46 -10.53
C SER A 41 1.57 15.14 -11.20
N VAL A 42 2.33 16.18 -11.55
CA VAL A 42 3.64 16.09 -12.19
C VAL A 42 4.68 16.65 -11.22
N SER A 43 5.59 15.79 -10.76
CA SER A 43 6.75 16.22 -9.97
C SER A 43 7.87 16.64 -10.92
N VAL A 44 8.35 17.88 -10.76
CA VAL A 44 9.33 18.50 -11.63
C VAL A 44 10.60 18.80 -10.82
N PRO A 45 11.81 18.39 -11.29
CA PRO A 45 13.04 18.80 -10.65
C PRO A 45 13.17 20.33 -10.61
N TYR A 46 13.75 20.87 -9.55
CA TYR A 46 13.78 22.32 -9.34
C TYR A 46 14.40 23.09 -10.52
N MET A 47 15.48 22.54 -11.12
CA MET A 47 16.20 23.14 -12.24
C MET A 47 15.53 22.97 -13.61
N VAL A 48 14.50 22.13 -13.73
CA VAL A 48 13.83 21.88 -15.02
C VAL A 48 12.72 22.93 -15.23
N PRO A 49 12.69 23.68 -16.36
CA PRO A 49 11.62 24.61 -16.66
C PRO A 49 10.25 23.92 -16.74
N TYR A 50 9.17 24.61 -16.37
CA TYR A 50 7.81 24.09 -16.52
C TYR A 50 7.47 23.72 -17.96
N ALA A 51 7.93 24.51 -18.93
CA ALA A 51 7.70 24.23 -20.35
C ALA A 51 8.24 22.85 -20.78
N ALA A 52 9.41 22.45 -20.28
CA ALA A 52 9.95 21.12 -20.53
C ALA A 52 9.12 20.00 -19.86
N ALA A 53 8.59 20.26 -18.67
CA ALA A 53 7.72 19.32 -17.97
C ALA A 53 6.35 19.19 -18.66
N GLU A 54 5.83 20.25 -19.21
CA GLU A 54 4.59 20.28 -20.02
C GLU A 54 4.77 19.52 -21.34
N ALA A 55 5.87 19.74 -22.03
CA ALA A 55 6.22 18.98 -23.25
C ALA A 55 6.33 17.47 -22.95
N PHE A 56 6.98 17.11 -21.82
CA PHE A 56 7.05 15.72 -21.38
C PHE A 56 5.66 15.14 -21.05
N PHE A 57 4.79 15.92 -20.39
CA PHE A 57 3.41 15.51 -20.12
C PHE A 57 2.64 15.28 -21.42
N LEU A 58 2.72 16.21 -22.38
CA LEU A 58 2.04 16.10 -23.67
C LEU A 58 2.49 14.84 -24.44
N LEU A 59 3.78 14.52 -24.42
CA LEU A 59 4.32 13.29 -25.02
C LEU A 59 3.72 12.03 -24.35
N LYS A 60 3.46 12.05 -23.05
CA LYS A 60 2.89 10.91 -22.32
C LYS A 60 1.37 10.92 -22.23
N ARG A 61 0.72 12.00 -22.70
CA ARG A 61 -0.72 12.22 -22.61
C ARG A 61 -1.58 11.06 -23.13
N PRO A 62 -1.29 10.44 -24.32
CA PRO A 62 -2.11 9.30 -24.79
C PRO A 62 -2.11 8.13 -23.80
N ARG A 63 -0.94 7.81 -23.24
CA ARG A 63 -0.81 6.74 -22.24
C ARG A 63 -1.51 7.09 -20.92
N ILE A 64 -1.50 8.35 -20.53
CA ILE A 64 -2.19 8.82 -19.33
C ILE A 64 -3.71 8.69 -19.51
N ILE A 65 -4.24 9.05 -20.68
CA ILE A 65 -5.67 8.87 -21.01
C ILE A 65 -6.06 7.40 -20.86
N GLU A 66 -5.29 6.49 -21.43
CA GLU A 66 -5.54 5.04 -21.32
C GLU A 66 -5.57 4.59 -19.84
N ILE A 67 -4.60 5.04 -19.03
CA ILE A 67 -4.55 4.70 -17.61
C ILE A 67 -5.78 5.26 -16.88
N VAL A 68 -6.16 6.51 -17.13
CA VAL A 68 -7.33 7.15 -16.51
C VAL A 68 -8.62 6.43 -16.92
N SER A 69 -8.78 6.07 -18.19
CA SER A 69 -9.96 5.33 -18.68
C SER A 69 -10.07 3.97 -17.99
N ARG A 70 -8.98 3.20 -17.95
CA ARG A 70 -8.96 1.92 -17.23
C ARG A 70 -9.23 2.07 -15.73
N GLN A 71 -8.76 3.15 -15.11
CA GLN A 71 -9.08 3.44 -13.72
C GLN A 71 -10.55 3.80 -13.56
N LYS A 72 -11.11 4.64 -14.43
CA LYS A 72 -12.53 4.99 -14.40
C LYS A 72 -13.41 3.75 -14.56
N GLU A 73 -13.17 2.91 -15.55
CA GLU A 73 -13.88 1.64 -15.73
C GLU A 73 -13.83 0.74 -14.48
N LYS A 74 -12.66 0.70 -13.83
CA LYS A 74 -12.47 -0.10 -12.62
C LYS A 74 -13.15 0.48 -11.38
N TYR A 75 -13.32 1.81 -11.31
CA TYR A 75 -13.78 2.52 -10.12
C TYR A 75 -15.16 3.18 -10.31
N SER A 76 -15.71 3.28 -11.55
CA SER A 76 -17.03 3.87 -11.83
C SER A 76 -18.18 3.08 -11.20
N ASP A 77 -18.04 1.76 -11.14
CA ASP A 77 -19.07 0.87 -10.59
C ASP A 77 -18.88 0.59 -9.08
N MET A 78 -17.85 1.19 -8.45
CA MET A 78 -17.66 1.07 -7.01
C MET A 78 -18.32 2.25 -6.30
N PRO A 79 -19.37 2.00 -5.51
CA PRO A 79 -19.93 3.06 -4.68
C PRO A 79 -18.81 3.61 -3.78
N GLN A 80 -18.66 4.92 -3.76
CA GLN A 80 -17.73 5.56 -2.82
C GLN A 80 -18.18 5.17 -1.41
N PRO A 81 -17.28 4.67 -0.56
CA PRO A 81 -17.66 4.28 0.79
C PRO A 81 -18.21 5.49 1.54
N ALA A 82 -19.31 5.30 2.23
CA ALA A 82 -19.91 6.35 3.03
C ALA A 82 -18.88 6.92 4.03
N PRO A 83 -18.84 8.25 4.24
CA PRO A 83 -17.92 8.86 5.21
C PRO A 83 -18.03 8.26 6.60
N GLU A 84 -19.24 7.85 7.00
CA GLU A 84 -19.54 7.19 8.27
C GLU A 84 -18.80 5.85 8.38
N LEU A 85 -18.82 5.03 7.34
CA LEU A 85 -18.09 3.76 7.27
C LEU A 85 -16.58 3.98 7.42
N ILE A 86 -16.04 4.99 6.74
CA ILE A 86 -14.60 5.32 6.86
C ILE A 86 -14.25 5.78 8.28
N SER A 87 -15.15 6.54 8.92
CA SER A 87 -14.98 6.98 10.31
C SER A 87 -14.98 5.80 11.27
N GLU A 88 -15.94 4.89 11.12
CA GLU A 88 -16.04 3.64 11.92
C GLU A 88 -14.80 2.77 11.74
N LEU A 89 -14.43 2.46 10.50
CA LEU A 89 -13.24 1.64 10.20
C LEU A 89 -11.97 2.29 10.77
N ARG A 90 -11.88 3.61 10.75
CA ARG A 90 -10.74 4.33 11.33
C ARG A 90 -10.69 4.21 12.85
N ALA A 91 -11.84 4.30 13.51
CA ALA A 91 -11.93 4.14 14.97
C ALA A 91 -11.51 2.71 15.37
N ARG A 92 -12.07 1.70 14.71
CA ARG A 92 -11.72 0.30 14.93
C ARG A 92 -10.23 0.04 14.66
N ALA A 93 -9.72 0.52 13.52
CA ALA A 93 -8.31 0.33 13.17
C ALA A 93 -7.34 0.96 14.18
N LYS A 94 -7.69 2.11 14.75
CA LYS A 94 -6.90 2.74 15.82
C LYS A 94 -6.94 1.97 17.13
N ALA A 95 -8.04 1.30 17.42
CA ALA A 95 -8.20 0.50 18.62
C ALA A 95 -7.51 -0.87 18.52
N GLU A 96 -7.65 -1.56 17.39
CA GLU A 96 -7.28 -2.96 17.21
C GLU A 96 -5.84 -3.15 16.69
N LEU A 97 -5.46 -2.40 15.61
CA LEU A 97 -4.22 -2.69 14.88
C LEU A 97 -2.93 -2.38 15.65
N PRO A 98 -2.84 -1.33 16.50
CA PRO A 98 -1.60 -1.06 17.23
C PRO A 98 -1.21 -2.18 18.18
N GLY A 99 -2.14 -2.67 18.97
CA GLY A 99 -1.90 -3.79 19.90
C GLY A 99 -1.51 -5.07 19.17
N ARG A 100 -2.16 -5.34 18.03
CA ARG A 100 -1.84 -6.52 17.23
C ARG A 100 -0.47 -6.42 16.56
N LEU A 101 -0.10 -5.26 16.01
CA LEU A 101 1.24 -5.06 15.45
C LEU A 101 2.33 -5.21 16.53
N GLU A 102 2.10 -4.67 17.74
CA GLU A 102 3.03 -4.78 18.84
C GLU A 102 3.23 -6.23 19.30
N GLU A 103 2.15 -7.01 19.37
CA GLU A 103 2.21 -8.44 19.68
C GLU A 103 3.09 -9.19 18.66
N LEU A 104 2.87 -8.96 17.35
CA LEU A 104 3.66 -9.59 16.29
C LEU A 104 5.11 -9.09 16.29
N ALA A 105 5.34 -7.80 16.50
CA ALA A 105 6.67 -7.21 16.57
C ALA A 105 7.47 -7.80 17.75
N SER A 106 6.87 -7.88 18.93
CA SER A 106 7.47 -8.47 20.12
C SER A 106 7.78 -9.97 19.92
N ARG A 107 6.82 -10.72 19.37
CA ARG A 107 6.98 -12.16 19.11
C ARG A 107 8.16 -12.47 18.20
N TYR A 108 8.33 -11.68 17.13
CA TYR A 108 9.34 -11.94 16.10
C TYR A 108 10.60 -11.06 16.24
N GLY A 109 10.73 -10.33 17.36
CA GLY A 109 11.92 -9.54 17.67
C GLY A 109 12.15 -8.37 16.71
N PHE A 110 11.09 -7.64 16.37
CA PHE A 110 11.16 -6.41 15.58
C PHE A 110 10.95 -5.17 16.44
N THR A 111 11.60 -4.08 16.03
CA THR A 111 11.39 -2.75 16.62
C THR A 111 11.16 -1.75 15.51
N TYR A 112 10.05 -1.03 15.55
CA TYR A 112 9.72 0.01 14.58
C TYR A 112 9.69 1.39 15.27
N SER A 113 9.92 2.47 14.48
CA SER A 113 9.99 3.84 15.03
C SER A 113 8.62 4.44 15.28
N ARG A 114 7.68 4.22 14.38
CA ARG A 114 6.33 4.83 14.45
C ARG A 114 5.32 4.01 13.67
N LEU A 115 4.10 3.92 14.19
CA LEU A 115 2.93 3.42 13.48
C LEU A 115 1.99 4.56 13.09
N ALA A 116 1.41 4.52 11.88
CA ALA A 116 0.33 5.40 11.46
C ALA A 116 -0.76 4.62 10.72
N ILE A 117 -2.02 4.88 11.09
CA ILE A 117 -3.18 4.32 10.38
C ILE A 117 -3.55 5.27 9.24
N LYS A 118 -3.60 4.73 8.01
CA LYS A 118 -3.86 5.47 6.78
C LYS A 118 -5.11 4.94 6.08
N HIS A 119 -5.71 5.78 5.26
CA HIS A 119 -6.72 5.39 4.29
C HIS A 119 -6.10 5.54 2.89
N ASN A 120 -5.59 4.45 2.35
CA ASN A 120 -4.97 4.41 1.02
C ASN A 120 -5.82 3.56 0.08
N ALA A 121 -5.96 4.00 -1.16
CA ALA A 121 -6.71 3.27 -2.19
C ALA A 121 -5.89 2.16 -2.88
N THR A 122 -4.59 2.05 -2.62
CA THR A 122 -3.68 1.23 -3.46
C THR A 122 -2.87 0.18 -2.71
N ASN A 123 -2.67 0.34 -1.40
CA ASN A 123 -1.83 -0.58 -0.62
C ASN A 123 -2.38 -0.82 0.79
N TRP A 124 -2.19 -2.02 1.28
CA TRP A 124 -2.61 -2.47 2.60
C TRP A 124 -1.68 -1.98 3.71
N GLY A 125 -0.40 -1.81 3.41
CA GLY A 125 0.62 -1.32 4.34
C GLY A 125 1.78 -0.66 3.60
N SER A 126 2.72 -0.09 4.35
CA SER A 126 4.02 0.34 3.86
C SER A 126 5.00 0.55 5.01
N CYS A 127 6.26 0.17 4.81
CA CYS A 127 7.37 0.50 5.68
C CYS A 127 8.28 1.53 4.99
N SER A 128 8.74 2.53 5.72
CA SER A 128 9.68 3.53 5.20
C SER A 128 11.12 3.19 5.59
N ALA A 129 12.10 3.77 4.87
CA ALA A 129 13.53 3.67 5.20
C ALA A 129 13.89 4.22 6.60
N ARG A 130 12.97 4.89 7.30
CA ARG A 130 13.12 5.35 8.69
C ARG A 130 12.39 4.43 9.68
N ASN A 131 12.10 3.21 9.30
CA ASN A 131 11.38 2.22 10.11
C ASN A 131 9.99 2.69 10.60
N ASN A 132 9.31 3.57 9.84
CA ASN A 132 7.93 3.93 10.13
C ASN A 132 7.00 2.99 9.36
N ILE A 133 6.08 2.35 10.07
CA ILE A 133 5.05 1.47 9.50
C ILE A 133 3.76 2.27 9.32
N ASN A 134 3.15 2.15 8.15
CA ASN A 134 1.80 2.63 7.90
C ASN A 134 0.91 1.42 7.61
N LEU A 135 -0.23 1.32 8.28
CA LEU A 135 -1.23 0.29 8.05
C LEU A 135 -2.51 0.92 7.51
N ASN A 136 -3.15 0.23 6.58
CA ASN A 136 -4.43 0.67 6.04
C ASN A 136 -5.54 0.35 7.03
N LEU A 137 -6.47 1.30 7.23
CA LEU A 137 -7.63 1.08 8.09
C LEU A 137 -8.50 -0.12 7.64
N ASN A 138 -8.45 -0.49 6.36
CA ASN A 138 -9.16 -1.64 5.83
C ASN A 138 -8.68 -3.00 6.37
N LEU A 139 -7.54 -3.07 7.07
CA LEU A 139 -7.05 -4.30 7.68
C LEU A 139 -8.01 -4.89 8.71
N VAL A 140 -8.81 -4.06 9.39
CA VAL A 140 -9.84 -4.54 10.34
C VAL A 140 -11.03 -5.27 9.68
N ARG A 141 -11.11 -5.24 8.36
CA ARG A 141 -12.12 -5.97 7.56
C ARG A 141 -11.65 -7.36 7.16
N LEU A 142 -10.35 -7.60 7.26
CA LEU A 142 -9.75 -8.87 6.86
C LEU A 142 -9.89 -9.93 7.97
N PRO A 143 -9.95 -11.21 7.62
CA PRO A 143 -9.63 -12.28 8.56
C PRO A 143 -8.28 -12.02 9.24
N ARG A 144 -8.17 -12.42 10.51
CA ARG A 144 -6.97 -12.17 11.34
C ARG A 144 -5.68 -12.60 10.64
N VAL A 145 -5.66 -13.80 10.07
CA VAL A 145 -4.50 -14.37 9.36
C VAL A 145 -4.05 -13.49 8.18
N LEU A 146 -4.96 -12.87 7.44
CA LEU A 146 -4.63 -11.98 6.32
C LEU A 146 -4.15 -10.60 6.79
N SER A 147 -4.75 -10.07 7.85
CA SER A 147 -4.30 -8.84 8.49
C SER A 147 -2.89 -9.00 9.05
N ASP A 148 -2.63 -10.10 9.76
CA ASP A 148 -1.32 -10.46 10.28
C ASP A 148 -0.27 -10.61 9.18
N TYR A 149 -0.63 -11.25 8.06
CA TYR A 149 0.27 -11.36 6.91
C TYR A 149 0.78 -10.00 6.43
N VAL A 150 -0.13 -9.02 6.30
CA VAL A 150 0.27 -7.66 5.92
C VAL A 150 1.19 -7.04 6.98
N MET A 151 0.87 -7.19 8.27
CA MET A 151 1.71 -6.66 9.35
C MET A 151 3.09 -7.31 9.37
N ILE A 152 3.18 -8.64 9.22
CA ILE A 152 4.44 -9.38 9.16
C ILE A 152 5.25 -8.95 7.93
N HIS A 153 4.59 -8.74 6.78
CA HIS A 153 5.23 -8.21 5.56
C HIS A 153 5.90 -6.85 5.82
N GLU A 154 5.19 -5.92 6.47
CA GLU A 154 5.75 -4.60 6.80
C GLU A 154 6.86 -4.69 7.88
N LEU A 155 6.76 -5.62 8.82
CA LEU A 155 7.81 -5.89 9.80
C LEU A 155 9.06 -6.48 9.14
N CYS A 156 8.93 -7.37 8.14
CA CYS A 156 10.05 -7.91 7.38
C CYS A 156 10.85 -6.80 6.68
N HIS A 157 10.18 -5.71 6.23
CA HIS A 157 10.85 -4.55 5.64
C HIS A 157 11.77 -3.79 6.61
N LEU A 158 11.63 -3.97 7.92
CA LEU A 158 12.57 -3.41 8.90
C LEU A 158 13.98 -4.05 8.80
N ARG A 159 14.08 -5.29 8.28
CA ARG A 159 15.35 -6.00 8.04
C ARG A 159 15.77 -6.00 6.58
N HIS A 160 14.80 -6.13 5.68
CA HIS A 160 15.02 -6.23 4.23
C HIS A 160 14.12 -5.24 3.49
N HIS A 161 14.69 -4.11 3.04
CA HIS A 161 13.93 -3.05 2.38
C HIS A 161 13.43 -3.41 0.97
N ASP A 162 14.06 -4.36 0.31
CA ASP A 162 13.66 -4.90 -0.99
C ASP A 162 12.97 -6.25 -0.84
N HIS A 163 12.29 -6.70 -1.90
CA HIS A 163 11.65 -8.02 -1.98
C HIS A 163 12.61 -9.07 -2.57
N GLY A 164 13.88 -9.05 -2.15
CA GLY A 164 14.87 -10.05 -2.54
C GLY A 164 14.63 -11.40 -1.87
N GLN A 165 15.50 -12.37 -2.18
CA GLN A 165 15.39 -13.74 -1.65
C GLN A 165 15.36 -13.79 -0.11
N ALA A 166 16.21 -13.00 0.56
CA ALA A 166 16.26 -12.96 2.03
C ALA A 166 14.93 -12.46 2.63
N PHE A 167 14.27 -11.47 1.99
CA PHE A 167 12.94 -11.00 2.39
C PHE A 167 11.92 -12.14 2.31
N HIS A 168 11.84 -12.83 1.17
CA HIS A 168 10.86 -13.90 0.97
C HIS A 168 11.09 -15.10 1.91
N LEU A 169 12.34 -15.47 2.17
CA LEU A 169 12.65 -16.53 3.13
C LEU A 169 12.22 -16.16 4.56
N LEU A 170 12.46 -14.92 4.97
CA LEU A 170 12.03 -14.43 6.28
C LEU A 170 10.51 -14.38 6.37
N LEU A 171 9.85 -13.80 5.35
CA LEU A 171 8.39 -13.71 5.30
C LEU A 171 7.73 -15.08 5.35
N GLU A 172 8.21 -16.03 4.56
CA GLU A 172 7.70 -17.43 4.54
C GLU A 172 7.82 -18.08 5.92
N HIS A 173 8.98 -17.95 6.56
CA HIS A 173 9.21 -18.50 7.89
C HIS A 173 8.23 -17.95 8.92
N LEU A 174 8.10 -16.63 9.01
CA LEU A 174 7.25 -15.98 10.01
C LEU A 174 5.75 -16.18 9.71
N CYS A 175 5.37 -16.18 8.44
CA CYS A 175 3.98 -16.46 8.06
C CYS A 175 3.60 -17.91 8.35
N THR A 176 4.50 -18.87 8.14
CA THR A 176 4.27 -20.28 8.47
C THR A 176 4.02 -20.45 9.96
N ASP A 177 4.90 -19.89 10.81
CA ASP A 177 4.72 -19.92 12.26
C ASP A 177 3.38 -19.29 12.68
N ASN A 178 3.06 -18.10 12.16
CA ASN A 178 1.82 -17.40 12.52
C ASN A 178 0.56 -18.16 12.06
N VAL A 179 0.56 -18.73 10.86
CA VAL A 179 -0.59 -19.50 10.34
C VAL A 179 -0.83 -20.76 11.18
N LEU A 180 0.23 -21.52 11.49
CA LEU A 180 0.11 -22.73 12.31
C LEU A 180 -0.42 -22.39 13.70
N ARG A 181 0.13 -21.36 14.34
CA ARG A 181 -0.33 -20.90 15.65
C ARG A 181 -1.81 -20.48 15.63
N LEU A 182 -2.22 -19.68 14.65
CA LEU A 182 -3.62 -19.26 14.52
C LEU A 182 -4.56 -20.45 14.26
N ALA A 183 -4.11 -21.42 13.47
CA ALA A 183 -4.87 -22.66 13.22
C ALA A 183 -5.07 -23.47 14.52
N ASP A 184 -4.04 -23.55 15.37
CA ASP A 184 -4.11 -24.20 16.68
C ASP A 184 -5.00 -23.41 17.66
N GLU A 185 -5.00 -22.08 17.59
CA GLU A 185 -5.92 -21.20 18.34
C GLU A 185 -7.38 -21.27 17.86
N GLY A 186 -7.67 -21.97 16.77
CA GLY A 186 -9.02 -22.17 16.27
C GLY A 186 -9.45 -21.23 15.15
N ASP A 187 -8.53 -20.43 14.57
CA ASP A 187 -8.86 -19.59 13.42
C ASP A 187 -9.12 -20.45 12.16
N GLU A 188 -10.39 -20.47 11.74
CA GLU A 188 -10.84 -21.31 10.60
C GLU A 188 -10.14 -20.90 9.28
N CYS A 189 -9.95 -19.60 9.05
CA CYS A 189 -9.29 -19.13 7.85
C CYS A 189 -7.82 -19.55 7.82
N ALA A 190 -7.13 -19.52 8.96
CA ALA A 190 -5.76 -20.02 9.09
C ALA A 190 -5.68 -21.53 8.84
N ARG A 191 -6.64 -22.33 9.35
CA ARG A 191 -6.72 -23.79 9.10
C ARG A 191 -6.91 -24.08 7.61
N GLU A 192 -7.80 -23.36 6.95
CA GLU A 192 -8.00 -23.51 5.51
C GLU A 192 -6.75 -23.18 4.71
N ILE A 193 -6.08 -22.07 5.03
CA ILE A 193 -4.83 -21.65 4.38
C ILE A 193 -3.74 -22.69 4.61
N ALA A 194 -3.58 -23.20 5.83
CA ALA A 194 -2.60 -24.24 6.16
C ALA A 194 -2.85 -25.53 5.37
N SER A 195 -4.11 -25.96 5.29
CA SER A 195 -4.51 -27.14 4.52
C SER A 195 -4.21 -26.97 3.02
N ARG A 196 -4.56 -25.85 2.44
CA ARG A 196 -4.29 -25.53 1.02
C ARG A 196 -2.80 -25.45 0.75
N ALA A 197 -2.03 -24.86 1.65
CA ALA A 197 -0.57 -24.78 1.53
C ALA A 197 0.07 -26.18 1.63
N ALA A 198 -0.41 -27.05 2.50
CA ALA A 198 0.07 -28.43 2.61
C ALA A 198 -0.09 -29.21 1.30
N VAL A 199 -1.24 -29.04 0.62
CA VAL A 199 -1.49 -29.65 -0.70
C VAL A 199 -0.62 -29.03 -1.79
N SER A 200 -0.31 -27.73 -1.67
CA SER A 200 0.42 -26.95 -2.69
C SER A 200 1.93 -26.91 -2.47
N ARG A 201 2.45 -27.40 -1.33
CA ARG A 201 3.87 -27.26 -0.89
C ARG A 201 4.92 -27.65 -1.93
N ALA A 202 4.60 -28.58 -2.82
CA ALA A 202 5.51 -28.94 -3.92
C ALA A 202 5.60 -27.86 -5.02
N ARG A 203 4.71 -26.87 -5.03
CA ARG A 203 4.55 -25.94 -6.16
C ARG A 203 4.60 -24.46 -5.77
N TYR A 204 4.12 -24.09 -4.57
CA TYR A 204 4.01 -22.69 -4.14
C TYR A 204 4.30 -22.53 -2.63
N PRO A 205 5.10 -21.51 -2.24
CA PRO A 205 5.31 -21.16 -0.85
C PRO A 205 4.02 -20.61 -0.21
N LEU A 206 3.96 -20.63 1.11
CA LEU A 206 2.77 -20.21 1.87
C LEU A 206 2.47 -18.72 1.68
N ASP A 207 3.50 -17.88 1.64
CA ASP A 207 3.34 -16.43 1.39
C ASP A 207 2.62 -16.17 0.07
N TYR A 208 2.88 -16.97 -0.97
CA TYR A 208 2.17 -16.91 -2.24
C TYR A 208 0.70 -17.29 -2.09
N VAL A 209 0.38 -18.34 -1.33
CA VAL A 209 -1.00 -18.78 -1.09
C VAL A 209 -1.78 -17.68 -0.37
N ILE A 210 -1.21 -17.10 0.69
CA ILE A 210 -1.84 -16.00 1.45
C ILE A 210 -2.00 -14.75 0.58
N SER A 211 -0.98 -14.39 -0.20
CA SER A 211 -1.05 -13.21 -1.07
C SER A 211 -2.15 -13.33 -2.14
N ARG A 212 -2.42 -14.55 -2.63
CA ARG A 212 -3.53 -14.80 -3.54
C ARG A 212 -4.89 -14.66 -2.85
N GLU A 213 -5.00 -15.10 -1.61
CA GLU A 213 -6.22 -14.93 -0.82
C GLU A 213 -6.49 -13.45 -0.54
N LEU A 214 -5.46 -12.68 -0.16
CA LEU A 214 -5.54 -11.23 0.05
C LEU A 214 -6.00 -10.47 -1.21
N LYS A 215 -5.65 -10.94 -2.41
CA LYS A 215 -6.08 -10.30 -3.68
C LYS A 215 -7.58 -10.39 -3.95
N LYS A 216 -8.31 -11.24 -3.25
CA LYS A 216 -9.78 -11.30 -3.33
C LYS A 216 -10.44 -10.13 -2.59
N TRP A 217 -9.73 -9.51 -1.66
CA TRP A 217 -10.20 -8.38 -0.86
C TRP A 217 -9.87 -7.05 -1.54
N ARG A 218 -10.75 -6.08 -1.40
CA ARG A 218 -10.58 -4.74 -1.97
C ARG A 218 -10.57 -3.69 -0.87
N LEU A 219 -9.73 -2.69 -1.07
CA LEU A 219 -9.72 -1.47 -0.28
C LEU A 219 -10.99 -0.65 -0.59
N VAL A 220 -11.60 -0.09 0.45
CA VAL A 220 -12.71 0.87 0.35
C VAL A 220 -12.24 2.26 0.72
#